data_078bf659cd03d5f4f72fab4595d098cb
#
_entry.id   078bf659cd03d5f4f72fab4595d098cb
#
_cell.length_a   1.000
_cell.length_b   1.000
_cell.length_c   1.000
_cell.angle_alpha   90.00
_cell.angle_beta   90.00
_cell.angle_gamma   90.00
#
_symmetry.space_group_name_H-M   'P 1'
#
loop_
_entity.id
_entity.type
_entity.pdbx_description
1 polymer ?
#
loop_
_entity_poly.entity_id
_entity_poly.type
_entity_poly.pdbx_seq_one_letter_code
_entity_poly.pdbx_strand_id
1 'polypeptide(L)'
;MKQLLFSILLFFSFLIFSIVAVNGQTVNSVKIFSPDAKPFGLSYEEHAQNYWKWLLSLPVDVGPFQDKSGEKCGNGQMNSNSSVFYLSGGGGGKHERECKVPAGKGILIPVLHVEFSDKEVPNASAEELSRLAKIDQDHVTSLILEINGEKIFDEKYANGIANAKNSTAKQYRTHTGEFNVVFPENAVYGVSAGPSKVVADGFYIITEPLKKGVYDIVYKGSIFCDLADCLDITFAQDMRYRLIVE
;
A
#
# COMPACT_ATOMS: atom_id res chain seq x y z
N MET A 1 71.67 9.74 55.77
CA MET A 1 70.53 8.85 55.50
C MET A 1 69.43 9.77 54.98
N LYS A 2 69.16 9.78 53.66
CA LYS A 2 68.13 10.61 53.00
C LYS A 2 66.93 9.72 52.67
N GLN A 3 65.79 10.02 53.26
CA GLN A 3 64.55 9.36 52.96
C GLN A 3 63.93 9.98 51.67
N LEU A 4 63.68 9.14 50.68
CA LEU A 4 62.93 9.51 49.48
C LEU A 4 61.45 9.27 49.76
N LEU A 5 60.65 10.33 49.72
CA LEU A 5 59.19 10.27 49.72
C LEU A 5 58.70 10.07 48.27
N PHE A 6 58.08 8.95 47.99
CA PHE A 6 57.39 8.65 46.73
C PHE A 6 55.95 9.13 46.86
N SER A 7 55.57 10.23 46.17
CA SER A 7 54.19 10.65 46.00
C SER A 7 53.55 9.89 44.88
N ILE A 8 52.57 9.05 45.19
CA ILE A 8 51.72 8.37 44.22
C ILE A 8 50.54 9.30 43.89
N LEU A 9 50.54 9.89 42.69
CA LEU A 9 49.39 10.60 42.14
C LEU A 9 48.42 9.56 41.54
N LEU A 10 47.27 9.35 42.22
CA LEU A 10 46.15 8.61 41.70
C LEU A 10 45.38 9.52 40.73
N PHE A 11 45.49 9.25 39.41
CA PHE A 11 44.62 9.82 38.40
C PHE A 11 43.28 9.06 38.42
N PHE A 12 42.25 9.65 39.00
CA PHE A 12 40.88 9.21 38.86
C PHE A 12 40.35 9.68 37.49
N SER A 13 40.35 8.78 36.51
CA SER A 13 39.73 9.01 35.20
C SER A 13 38.22 8.85 35.35
N PHE A 14 37.49 9.96 35.41
CA PHE A 14 36.03 9.96 35.35
C PHE A 14 35.60 9.66 33.90
N LEU A 15 35.23 8.42 33.64
CA LEU A 15 34.51 8.05 32.41
C LEU A 15 33.08 8.58 32.52
N ILE A 16 32.85 9.69 31.87
CA ILE A 16 31.46 10.21 31.67
C ILE A 16 30.79 9.30 30.63
N PHE A 17 29.98 8.36 31.11
CA PHE A 17 29.06 7.63 30.27
C PHE A 17 27.94 8.59 29.86
N SER A 18 28.00 9.11 28.62
CA SER A 18 26.88 9.81 28.02
C SER A 18 25.77 8.79 27.76
N ILE A 19 24.74 8.77 28.59
CA ILE A 19 23.52 8.03 28.32
C ILE A 19 22.82 8.76 27.17
N VAL A 20 22.96 8.21 25.95
CA VAL A 20 22.09 8.62 24.84
C VAL A 20 20.71 8.09 25.18
N ALA A 21 19.82 8.98 25.61
CA ALA A 21 18.41 8.66 25.72
C ALA A 21 17.89 8.38 24.30
N VAL A 22 17.78 7.13 23.95
CA VAL A 22 16.98 6.71 22.78
C VAL A 22 15.54 7.05 23.17
N ASN A 23 14.99 8.11 22.57
CA ASN A 23 13.58 8.40 22.64
C ASN A 23 12.84 7.15 22.11
N GLY A 24 12.38 6.32 23.04
CA GLY A 24 11.49 5.21 22.72
C GLY A 24 10.16 5.80 22.24
N GLN A 25 10.06 6.04 20.93
CA GLN A 25 8.74 6.22 20.33
C GLN A 25 7.99 4.92 20.60
N THR A 26 6.92 5.01 21.38
CA THR A 26 5.99 3.89 21.54
C THR A 26 5.46 3.56 20.16
N VAL A 27 5.90 2.45 19.60
CA VAL A 27 5.39 1.95 18.33
C VAL A 27 3.93 1.58 18.57
N ASN A 28 3.02 2.40 18.07
CA ASN A 28 1.59 2.12 18.18
C ASN A 28 1.30 0.86 17.35
N SER A 29 0.80 -0.19 17.98
CA SER A 29 0.32 -1.36 17.25
C SER A 29 -0.85 -0.91 16.36
N VAL A 30 -0.80 -1.28 15.09
CA VAL A 30 -1.85 -1.00 14.12
C VAL A 30 -2.69 -2.26 13.97
N LYS A 31 -3.99 -2.13 14.22
CA LYS A 31 -4.93 -3.20 13.96
C LYS A 31 -5.49 -3.10 12.56
N ILE A 32 -5.68 -4.25 11.92
CA ILE A 32 -6.31 -4.39 10.60
C ILE A 32 -7.66 -5.08 10.75
N PHE A 33 -8.60 -4.72 9.89
CA PHE A 33 -9.88 -5.43 9.82
C PHE A 33 -9.68 -6.81 9.19
N SER A 34 -10.46 -7.80 9.66
CA SER A 34 -10.48 -9.12 9.03
C SER A 34 -11.10 -9.06 7.63
N PRO A 35 -10.80 -10.05 6.76
CA PRO A 35 -11.32 -10.05 5.38
C PRO A 35 -12.85 -10.03 5.29
N ASP A 36 -13.53 -10.65 6.26
CA ASP A 36 -15.00 -10.73 6.30
C ASP A 36 -15.66 -9.54 7.01
N ALA A 37 -14.87 -8.59 7.51
CA ALA A 37 -15.39 -7.41 8.17
C ALA A 37 -16.06 -6.46 7.16
N LYS A 38 -16.84 -5.53 7.70
CA LYS A 38 -17.36 -4.37 6.97
C LYS A 38 -16.76 -3.09 7.57
N PRO A 39 -15.49 -2.77 7.24
CA PRO A 39 -14.84 -1.57 7.75
C PRO A 39 -15.69 -0.34 7.44
N PHE A 40 -16.01 0.44 8.47
CA PHE A 40 -16.81 1.67 8.32
C PHE A 40 -18.16 1.47 7.60
N GLY A 41 -18.72 0.26 7.66
CA GLY A 41 -20.03 -0.08 7.10
C GLY A 41 -20.01 -0.57 5.65
N LEU A 42 -18.88 -0.60 4.98
CA LEU A 42 -18.71 -1.08 3.60
C LEU A 42 -17.95 -2.40 3.55
N SER A 43 -18.24 -3.24 2.56
CA SER A 43 -17.47 -4.44 2.26
C SER A 43 -16.10 -4.09 1.67
N TYR A 44 -15.16 -5.03 1.67
CA TYR A 44 -13.87 -4.85 0.99
C TYR A 44 -14.03 -4.59 -0.52
N GLU A 45 -15.04 -5.19 -1.17
CA GLU A 45 -15.36 -4.93 -2.57
C GLU A 45 -15.79 -3.47 -2.79
N GLU A 46 -16.68 -2.95 -1.97
CA GLU A 46 -17.12 -1.54 -2.06
C GLU A 46 -15.96 -0.58 -1.80
N HIS A 47 -15.06 -0.91 -0.88
CA HIS A 47 -13.83 -0.15 -0.65
C HIS A 47 -12.88 -0.19 -1.85
N ALA A 48 -12.70 -1.35 -2.48
CA ALA A 48 -11.88 -1.49 -3.68
C ALA A 48 -12.46 -0.69 -4.87
N GLN A 49 -13.78 -0.75 -5.08
CA GLN A 49 -14.45 0.08 -6.08
C GLN A 49 -14.27 1.58 -5.80
N ASN A 50 -14.41 2.02 -4.55
CA ASN A 50 -14.23 3.41 -4.17
C ASN A 50 -12.77 3.86 -4.32
N TYR A 51 -11.81 3.01 -4.01
CA TYR A 51 -10.39 3.24 -4.24
C TYR A 51 -10.10 3.50 -5.73
N TRP A 52 -10.60 2.64 -6.62
CA TRP A 52 -10.40 2.79 -8.05
C TRP A 52 -11.15 3.99 -8.64
N LYS A 53 -12.38 4.27 -8.18
CA LYS A 53 -13.11 5.49 -8.54
C LYS A 53 -12.30 6.74 -8.18
N TRP A 54 -11.67 6.77 -6.99
CA TRP A 54 -10.79 7.85 -6.60
C TRP A 54 -9.57 7.96 -7.51
N LEU A 55 -8.82 6.88 -7.68
CA LEU A 55 -7.55 6.90 -8.39
C LEU A 55 -7.72 7.25 -9.87
N LEU A 56 -8.70 6.64 -10.54
CA LEU A 56 -8.97 6.80 -11.97
C LEU A 56 -9.66 8.11 -12.32
N SER A 57 -10.30 8.79 -11.36
CA SER A 57 -10.92 10.10 -11.57
C SER A 57 -9.94 11.28 -11.53
N LEU A 58 -8.69 11.03 -11.19
CA LEU A 58 -7.67 12.07 -11.08
C LEU A 58 -6.79 12.13 -12.33
N PRO A 59 -6.55 13.33 -12.90
CA PRO A 59 -5.53 13.49 -13.93
C PRO A 59 -4.16 13.03 -13.41
N VAL A 60 -3.34 12.46 -14.29
CA VAL A 60 -2.04 11.83 -13.90
C VAL A 60 -1.08 12.82 -13.25
N ASP A 61 -1.15 14.09 -13.64
CA ASP A 61 -0.34 15.17 -13.07
C ASP A 61 -0.87 15.72 -11.74
N VAL A 62 -2.11 15.40 -11.39
CA VAL A 62 -2.76 15.80 -10.13
C VAL A 62 -2.77 14.66 -9.12
N GLY A 63 -3.04 13.45 -9.57
CA GLY A 63 -3.17 12.25 -8.74
C GLY A 63 -1.84 11.72 -8.18
N PRO A 64 -1.91 10.83 -7.19
CA PRO A 64 -0.73 10.26 -6.55
C PRO A 64 -0.11 9.08 -7.32
N PHE A 65 -0.69 8.63 -8.42
CA PHE A 65 -0.25 7.41 -9.13
C PHE A 65 1.23 7.48 -9.55
N GLN A 66 1.67 8.61 -10.14
CA GLN A 66 3.06 8.85 -10.54
C GLN A 66 3.86 9.66 -9.51
N ASP A 67 3.26 10.05 -8.39
CA ASP A 67 3.94 10.81 -7.34
C ASP A 67 5.01 9.94 -6.67
N LYS A 68 6.24 10.43 -6.62
CA LYS A 68 7.38 9.71 -5.99
C LYS A 68 7.64 10.13 -4.56
N SER A 69 7.22 11.35 -4.17
CA SER A 69 7.53 11.96 -2.88
C SER A 69 6.42 11.84 -1.84
N GLY A 70 5.16 11.69 -2.28
CA GLY A 70 3.98 11.70 -1.42
C GLY A 70 3.29 13.06 -1.31
N GLU A 71 3.77 14.10 -2.00
CA GLU A 71 3.16 15.44 -1.96
C GLU A 71 1.70 15.46 -2.44
N LYS A 72 1.33 14.49 -3.30
CA LYS A 72 -0.01 14.36 -3.87
C LYS A 72 -0.91 13.35 -3.13
N CYS A 73 -0.46 12.74 -2.05
CA CYS A 73 -1.24 11.74 -1.33
C CYS A 73 -2.63 12.21 -0.90
N GLY A 74 -2.75 13.49 -0.53
CA GLY A 74 -4.02 14.08 -0.08
C GLY A 74 -4.97 14.47 -1.22
N ASN A 75 -4.52 14.42 -2.48
CA ASN A 75 -5.32 14.92 -3.59
C ASN A 75 -6.50 13.99 -3.88
N GLY A 76 -7.66 14.59 -4.08
CA GLY A 76 -8.89 13.89 -4.44
C GLY A 76 -9.37 12.87 -3.42
N GLN A 77 -8.74 12.76 -2.23
CA GLN A 77 -9.27 11.89 -1.17
C GLN A 77 -10.75 12.16 -0.97
N MET A 78 -11.54 11.08 -0.95
CA MET A 78 -12.99 11.20 -0.81
C MET A 78 -13.31 12.07 0.41
N ASN A 79 -13.99 13.14 0.19
CA ASN A 79 -14.31 14.29 1.06
C ASN A 79 -13.81 14.19 2.52
N SER A 80 -13.73 15.30 3.23
CA SER A 80 -13.24 15.38 4.62
C SER A 80 -13.95 14.41 5.59
N ASN A 81 -15.15 13.95 5.24
CA ASN A 81 -15.97 13.04 6.05
C ASN A 81 -15.71 11.55 5.77
N SER A 82 -14.93 11.18 4.74
CA SER A 82 -14.56 9.77 4.54
C SER A 82 -13.83 9.23 5.75
N SER A 83 -14.21 8.05 6.23
CA SER A 83 -13.54 7.37 7.33
C SER A 83 -12.24 6.66 6.89
N VAL A 84 -11.96 6.60 5.59
CA VAL A 84 -10.81 5.91 5.01
C VAL A 84 -9.97 6.88 4.19
N PHE A 85 -8.65 6.79 4.37
CA PHE A 85 -7.64 7.45 3.55
C PHE A 85 -6.99 6.38 2.65
N TYR A 86 -6.91 6.66 1.36
CA TYR A 86 -6.36 5.72 0.38
C TYR A 86 -4.86 5.97 0.15
N LEU A 87 -4.03 4.93 0.28
CA LEU A 87 -2.68 4.97 -0.25
C LEU A 87 -2.72 4.58 -1.73
N SER A 88 -1.86 5.15 -2.53
CA SER A 88 -1.77 4.79 -3.95
C SER A 88 -0.65 3.78 -4.17
N GLY A 89 -0.90 2.78 -4.99
CA GLY A 89 0.17 2.06 -5.66
C GLY A 89 0.91 2.96 -6.67
N GLY A 90 1.63 2.36 -7.58
CA GLY A 90 2.32 3.04 -8.67
C GLY A 90 2.41 2.16 -9.91
N GLY A 91 2.95 2.70 -10.99
CA GLY A 91 3.20 1.97 -12.23
C GLY A 91 4.40 0.99 -12.15
N GLY A 92 4.68 0.43 -10.99
CA GLY A 92 5.81 -0.45 -10.73
C GLY A 92 7.05 0.26 -10.20
N GLY A 93 8.08 -0.54 -9.82
CA GLY A 93 9.34 -0.04 -9.27
C GLY A 93 9.27 0.35 -7.79
N LYS A 94 10.30 1.10 -7.35
CA LYS A 94 10.44 1.53 -5.95
C LYS A 94 9.97 2.97 -5.77
N HIS A 95 9.13 3.21 -4.76
CA HIS A 95 8.66 4.53 -4.36
C HIS A 95 8.80 4.70 -2.84
N GLU A 96 9.24 5.89 -2.42
CA GLU A 96 9.32 6.30 -1.02
C GLU A 96 8.53 7.59 -0.86
N ARG A 97 7.45 7.56 -0.08
CA ARG A 97 6.48 8.65 0.03
C ARG A 97 6.28 9.04 1.48
N GLU A 98 6.20 10.35 1.73
CA GLU A 98 5.77 10.89 3.01
C GLU A 98 4.41 11.56 2.84
N CYS A 99 3.42 11.14 3.64
CA CYS A 99 2.04 11.61 3.53
C CYS A 99 1.52 12.13 4.86
N LYS A 100 0.85 13.28 4.82
CA LYS A 100 0.04 13.78 5.94
C LYS A 100 -1.36 13.18 5.87
N VAL A 101 -1.80 12.61 6.99
CA VAL A 101 -3.09 11.93 7.09
C VAL A 101 -3.86 12.49 8.28
N PRO A 102 -5.14 12.86 8.12
CA PRO A 102 -5.97 13.27 9.25
C PRO A 102 -6.14 12.14 10.27
N ALA A 103 -5.97 12.46 11.56
CA ALA A 103 -6.19 11.49 12.63
C ALA A 103 -7.63 10.95 12.65
N GLY A 104 -7.78 9.69 13.09
CA GLY A 104 -9.08 9.03 13.17
C GLY A 104 -9.57 8.40 11.88
N LYS A 105 -8.75 8.40 10.83
CA LYS A 105 -9.05 7.66 9.59
C LYS A 105 -8.40 6.28 9.61
N GLY A 106 -9.10 5.28 9.05
CA GLY A 106 -8.48 4.03 8.64
C GLY A 106 -7.67 4.25 7.35
N ILE A 107 -6.70 3.41 7.12
CA ILE A 107 -5.88 3.44 5.90
C ILE A 107 -6.24 2.25 5.03
N LEU A 108 -6.57 2.49 3.77
CA LEU A 108 -6.61 1.43 2.77
C LEU A 108 -5.25 1.32 2.10
N ILE A 109 -4.66 0.13 2.20
CA ILE A 109 -3.35 -0.24 1.66
C ILE A 109 -3.57 -1.18 0.47
N PRO A 110 -3.34 -0.75 -0.77
CA PRO A 110 -3.49 -1.57 -1.96
C PRO A 110 -2.20 -2.35 -2.23
N VAL A 111 -2.03 -3.51 -1.59
CA VAL A 111 -0.76 -4.24 -1.56
C VAL A 111 -0.29 -4.63 -2.96
N LEU A 112 -1.18 -5.18 -3.76
CA LEU A 112 -1.01 -5.45 -5.18
C LEU A 112 -2.39 -5.56 -5.81
N HIS A 113 -2.62 -4.90 -6.93
CA HIS A 113 -3.95 -4.76 -7.49
C HIS A 113 -3.87 -4.38 -8.96
N VAL A 114 -4.90 -4.72 -9.69
CA VAL A 114 -5.08 -4.41 -11.11
C VAL A 114 -6.54 -4.01 -11.35
N GLU A 115 -6.74 -3.25 -12.38
CA GLU A 115 -8.06 -3.05 -12.97
C GLU A 115 -7.97 -3.16 -14.48
N PHE A 116 -9.11 -3.43 -15.11
CA PHE A 116 -9.30 -3.34 -16.55
C PHE A 116 -10.57 -2.58 -16.85
N SER A 117 -10.51 -1.73 -17.86
CA SER A 117 -11.63 -0.91 -18.32
C SER A 117 -11.97 -1.16 -19.79
N ASP A 118 -13.20 -0.83 -20.20
CA ASP A 118 -13.62 -0.89 -21.59
C ASP A 118 -12.92 0.13 -22.49
N LYS A 119 -12.19 1.09 -21.89
CA LYS A 119 -11.30 2.01 -22.60
C LYS A 119 -9.91 1.45 -22.85
N GLU A 120 -9.40 0.62 -21.97
CA GLU A 120 -8.12 -0.09 -22.13
C GLU A 120 -8.27 -1.30 -23.04
N VAL A 121 -9.41 -2.01 -22.92
CA VAL A 121 -9.75 -3.18 -23.74
C VAL A 121 -11.06 -2.90 -24.50
N PRO A 122 -11.00 -2.24 -25.66
CA PRO A 122 -12.19 -1.83 -26.39
C PRO A 122 -13.09 -3.01 -26.75
N ASN A 123 -14.39 -2.86 -26.52
CA ASN A 123 -15.44 -3.84 -26.75
C ASN A 123 -15.40 -5.07 -25.81
N ALA A 124 -14.57 -5.08 -24.78
CA ALA A 124 -14.60 -6.15 -23.79
C ALA A 124 -15.93 -6.16 -23.03
N SER A 125 -16.47 -7.35 -22.79
CA SER A 125 -17.59 -7.53 -21.86
C SER A 125 -17.09 -7.46 -20.40
N ALA A 126 -18.03 -7.30 -19.47
CA ALA A 126 -17.71 -7.36 -18.03
C ALA A 126 -17.04 -8.68 -17.64
N GLU A 127 -17.47 -9.79 -18.26
CA GLU A 127 -16.87 -11.11 -18.04
C GLU A 127 -15.43 -11.17 -18.54
N GLU A 128 -15.13 -10.54 -19.67
CA GLU A 128 -13.76 -10.49 -20.20
C GLU A 128 -12.86 -9.61 -19.35
N LEU A 129 -13.30 -8.42 -18.92
CA LEU A 129 -12.57 -7.58 -17.98
C LEU A 129 -12.31 -8.32 -16.66
N SER A 130 -13.31 -9.02 -16.14
CA SER A 130 -13.20 -9.86 -14.95
C SER A 130 -12.18 -10.98 -15.11
N ARG A 131 -12.19 -11.65 -16.26
CA ARG A 131 -11.24 -12.72 -16.58
C ARG A 131 -9.80 -12.20 -16.60
N LEU A 132 -9.56 -11.06 -17.25
CA LEU A 132 -8.24 -10.43 -17.32
C LEU A 132 -7.72 -10.07 -15.94
N ALA A 133 -8.53 -9.36 -15.15
CA ALA A 133 -8.15 -8.98 -13.79
C ALA A 133 -7.82 -10.18 -12.89
N LYS A 134 -8.61 -11.27 -13.01
CA LYS A 134 -8.37 -12.50 -12.25
C LYS A 134 -7.10 -13.21 -12.66
N ILE A 135 -6.84 -13.34 -13.96
CA ILE A 135 -5.64 -14.03 -14.46
C ILE A 135 -4.39 -13.34 -13.95
N ASP A 136 -4.31 -12.01 -14.04
CA ASP A 136 -3.16 -11.27 -13.53
C ASP A 136 -2.92 -11.54 -12.04
N GLN A 137 -3.97 -11.46 -11.23
CA GLN A 137 -3.85 -11.67 -9.80
C GLN A 137 -3.65 -13.16 -9.42
N ASP A 138 -4.07 -14.10 -10.23
CA ASP A 138 -3.79 -15.53 -10.04
C ASP A 138 -2.29 -15.85 -10.14
N HIS A 139 -1.53 -15.05 -10.92
CA HIS A 139 -0.10 -15.19 -11.16
C HIS A 139 0.78 -14.33 -10.23
N VAL A 140 0.23 -13.82 -9.16
CA VAL A 140 1.02 -13.13 -8.12
C VAL A 140 2.05 -14.09 -7.53
N THR A 141 3.32 -13.69 -7.54
CA THR A 141 4.47 -14.50 -7.10
C THR A 141 5.01 -14.10 -5.74
N SER A 142 4.73 -12.90 -5.28
CA SER A 142 5.06 -12.48 -3.90
C SER A 142 4.15 -11.36 -3.40
N LEU A 143 3.88 -11.37 -2.09
CA LEU A 143 3.21 -10.31 -1.37
C LEU A 143 3.89 -10.08 -0.02
N ILE A 144 4.20 -8.84 0.29
CA ILE A 144 4.77 -8.41 1.57
C ILE A 144 3.96 -7.22 2.06
N LEU A 145 3.58 -7.24 3.33
CA LEU A 145 3.06 -6.09 4.05
C LEU A 145 3.70 -6.03 5.43
N GLU A 146 4.28 -4.87 5.74
CA GLU A 146 4.87 -4.55 7.02
C GLU A 146 4.34 -3.19 7.49
N ILE A 147 3.97 -3.09 8.75
CA ILE A 147 3.49 -1.85 9.39
C ILE A 147 4.32 -1.63 10.65
N ASN A 148 5.02 -0.51 10.75
CA ASN A 148 5.91 -0.17 11.86
C ASN A 148 6.93 -1.28 12.21
N GLY A 149 7.46 -1.97 11.19
CA GLY A 149 8.40 -3.08 11.36
C GLY A 149 7.74 -4.42 11.73
N GLU A 150 6.44 -4.46 11.99
CA GLU A 150 5.70 -5.70 12.19
C GLU A 150 5.23 -6.26 10.85
N LYS A 151 5.63 -7.50 10.55
CA LYS A 151 5.21 -8.21 9.34
C LYS A 151 3.79 -8.74 9.50
N ILE A 152 2.88 -8.25 8.67
CA ILE A 152 1.51 -8.77 8.57
C ILE A 152 1.52 -10.05 7.72
N PHE A 153 2.25 -10.01 6.60
CA PHE A 153 2.61 -11.19 5.81
C PHE A 153 3.88 -10.92 4.97
N ASP A 154 4.60 -12.01 4.65
CA ASP A 154 5.81 -12.02 3.82
C ASP A 154 5.81 -13.37 3.09
N GLU A 155 5.13 -13.44 1.96
CA GLU A 155 4.77 -14.67 1.29
C GLU A 155 5.28 -14.70 -0.16
N LYS A 156 5.72 -15.89 -0.61
CA LYS A 156 6.16 -16.15 -1.98
C LYS A 156 5.42 -17.36 -2.54
N TYR A 157 5.11 -17.30 -3.82
CA TYR A 157 4.29 -18.30 -4.50
C TYR A 157 4.97 -18.76 -5.78
N ALA A 158 5.59 -19.93 -5.76
CA ALA A 158 6.36 -20.47 -6.88
C ALA A 158 5.52 -20.69 -8.17
N ASN A 159 4.23 -20.98 -8.01
CA ASN A 159 3.29 -21.26 -9.10
C ASN A 159 2.07 -20.33 -9.06
N GLY A 160 2.26 -19.08 -8.64
CA GLY A 160 1.19 -18.12 -8.45
C GLY A 160 0.34 -18.36 -7.19
N ILE A 161 -0.24 -17.27 -6.67
CA ILE A 161 -1.04 -17.29 -5.44
C ILE A 161 -2.32 -18.12 -5.57
N ALA A 162 -2.84 -18.28 -6.79
CA ALA A 162 -4.03 -19.11 -7.03
C ALA A 162 -3.85 -20.53 -6.47
N ASN A 163 -2.63 -21.08 -6.58
CA ASN A 163 -2.27 -22.41 -6.14
C ASN A 163 -1.84 -22.49 -4.66
N ALA A 164 -1.77 -21.36 -3.95
CA ALA A 164 -1.41 -21.34 -2.53
C ALA A 164 -2.52 -21.96 -1.68
N LYS A 165 -2.16 -22.98 -0.86
CA LYS A 165 -3.10 -23.67 0.03
C LYS A 165 -3.26 -22.93 1.35
N ASN A 166 -2.16 -22.39 1.90
CA ASN A 166 -2.12 -21.68 3.17
C ASN A 166 -1.47 -20.31 2.92
N SER A 167 -2.27 -19.27 2.85
CA SER A 167 -1.80 -17.90 2.62
C SER A 167 -2.69 -16.93 3.40
N THR A 168 -2.07 -16.13 4.26
CA THR A 168 -2.74 -15.04 4.96
C THR A 168 -3.14 -13.94 3.97
N ALA A 169 -2.22 -13.59 3.07
CA ALA A 169 -2.46 -12.55 2.08
C ALA A 169 -3.63 -12.90 1.15
N LYS A 170 -3.75 -14.17 0.73
CA LYS A 170 -4.83 -14.63 -0.16
C LYS A 170 -6.23 -14.37 0.41
N GLN A 171 -6.40 -14.37 1.73
CA GLN A 171 -7.68 -14.09 2.37
C GLN A 171 -8.17 -12.66 2.12
N TYR A 172 -7.25 -11.73 1.85
CA TYR A 172 -7.54 -10.32 1.56
C TYR A 172 -7.67 -10.02 0.06
N ARG A 173 -7.70 -11.05 -0.79
CA ARG A 173 -7.99 -10.86 -2.21
C ARG A 173 -9.44 -10.43 -2.38
N THR A 174 -9.62 -9.35 -3.11
CA THR A 174 -10.93 -8.78 -3.40
C THR A 174 -11.08 -8.60 -4.89
N HIS A 175 -12.04 -9.31 -5.45
CA HIS A 175 -12.49 -9.15 -6.84
C HIS A 175 -13.77 -8.32 -6.84
N THR A 176 -13.87 -7.34 -7.73
CA THR A 176 -15.08 -6.50 -7.82
C THR A 176 -16.00 -6.99 -8.93
N GLY A 177 -17.31 -6.74 -8.76
CA GLY A 177 -18.20 -6.65 -9.90
C GLY A 177 -17.85 -5.44 -10.79
N GLU A 178 -18.55 -5.31 -11.93
CA GLU A 178 -18.44 -4.14 -12.80
C GLU A 178 -18.89 -2.86 -12.06
N PHE A 179 -18.13 -1.79 -12.19
CA PHE A 179 -18.48 -0.47 -11.67
C PHE A 179 -18.13 0.63 -12.66
N ASN A 180 -18.71 1.81 -12.49
CA ASN A 180 -18.49 2.93 -13.39
C ASN A 180 -17.48 3.93 -12.81
N VAL A 181 -16.64 4.47 -13.70
CA VAL A 181 -15.75 5.60 -13.45
C VAL A 181 -15.93 6.66 -14.54
N VAL A 182 -15.42 7.86 -14.28
CA VAL A 182 -15.29 8.89 -15.31
C VAL A 182 -13.81 9.25 -15.38
N PHE A 183 -13.14 8.85 -16.44
CA PHE A 183 -11.76 9.24 -16.68
C PHE A 183 -11.68 10.72 -17.01
N PRO A 184 -10.73 11.47 -16.42
CA PRO A 184 -10.48 12.87 -16.73
C PRO A 184 -9.70 13.02 -18.03
N GLU A 185 -9.55 14.25 -18.50
CA GLU A 185 -8.44 14.58 -19.41
C GLU A 185 -7.12 14.28 -18.75
N ASN A 186 -6.12 13.85 -19.52
CA ASN A 186 -4.84 13.39 -19.01
C ASN A 186 -4.98 12.25 -17.97
N ALA A 187 -5.82 11.25 -18.28
CA ALA A 187 -6.07 10.11 -17.43
C ALA A 187 -4.80 9.24 -17.24
N VAL A 188 -4.73 8.52 -16.12
CA VAL A 188 -3.77 7.43 -15.97
C VAL A 188 -3.96 6.41 -17.11
N TYR A 189 -2.91 5.70 -17.47
CA TYR A 189 -2.85 4.76 -18.60
C TYR A 189 -3.07 5.38 -20.00
N GLY A 190 -3.22 6.70 -20.12
CA GLY A 190 -3.35 7.40 -21.40
C GLY A 190 -4.67 7.13 -22.13
N VAL A 191 -5.70 6.65 -21.43
CA VAL A 191 -7.02 6.42 -22.00
C VAL A 191 -7.77 7.74 -22.22
N SER A 192 -8.78 7.72 -23.12
CA SER A 192 -9.61 8.90 -23.41
C SER A 192 -10.51 9.27 -22.24
N ALA A 193 -10.76 10.57 -22.05
CA ALA A 193 -11.71 11.06 -21.05
C ALA A 193 -13.14 10.55 -21.25
N GLY A 194 -13.94 10.58 -20.19
CA GLY A 194 -15.35 10.24 -20.19
C GLY A 194 -15.69 8.95 -19.42
N PRO A 195 -16.97 8.55 -19.42
CA PRO A 195 -17.44 7.40 -18.66
C PRO A 195 -16.83 6.09 -19.18
N SER A 196 -16.60 5.18 -18.27
CA SER A 196 -16.05 3.85 -18.53
C SER A 196 -16.55 2.84 -17.51
N LYS A 197 -16.61 1.59 -17.92
CA LYS A 197 -16.88 0.42 -17.09
C LYS A 197 -15.55 -0.21 -16.69
N VAL A 198 -15.45 -0.61 -15.43
CA VAL A 198 -14.20 -1.13 -14.83
C VAL A 198 -14.51 -2.37 -14.02
N VAL A 199 -13.59 -3.33 -14.03
CA VAL A 199 -13.52 -4.44 -13.09
C VAL A 199 -12.12 -4.45 -12.48
N ALA A 200 -12.00 -4.74 -11.19
CA ALA A 200 -10.74 -4.79 -10.49
C ALA A 200 -10.57 -6.08 -9.69
N ASP A 201 -9.33 -6.48 -9.47
CA ASP A 201 -8.94 -7.55 -8.57
C ASP A 201 -7.65 -7.17 -7.84
N GLY A 202 -7.49 -7.58 -6.59
CA GLY A 202 -6.29 -7.23 -5.84
C GLY A 202 -6.36 -7.57 -4.36
N PHE A 203 -5.28 -7.24 -3.67
CA PHE A 203 -5.09 -7.50 -2.25
C PHE A 203 -5.13 -6.17 -1.49
N TYR A 204 -6.18 -5.99 -0.71
CA TYR A 204 -6.44 -4.74 0.01
C TYR A 204 -6.47 -5.00 1.52
N ILE A 205 -5.77 -4.16 2.26
CA ILE A 205 -5.79 -4.18 3.72
C ILE A 205 -6.36 -2.86 4.20
N ILE A 206 -7.24 -2.91 5.20
CA ILE A 206 -7.82 -1.72 5.81
C ILE A 206 -7.49 -1.74 7.30
N THR A 207 -6.91 -0.64 7.80
CA THR A 207 -6.61 -0.50 9.24
C THR A 207 -7.80 0.03 10.01
N GLU A 208 -7.86 -0.26 11.32
CA GLU A 208 -8.64 0.54 12.25
C GLU A 208 -8.18 2.02 12.21
N PRO A 209 -9.00 2.97 12.73
CA PRO A 209 -8.65 4.38 12.74
C PRO A 209 -7.31 4.64 13.43
N LEU A 210 -6.40 5.35 12.74
CA LEU A 210 -5.10 5.68 13.29
C LEU A 210 -5.19 6.89 14.24
N LYS A 211 -4.45 6.80 15.34
CA LYS A 211 -4.23 7.91 16.27
C LYS A 211 -3.11 8.79 15.74
N LYS A 212 -3.00 10.04 16.28
CA LYS A 212 -1.85 10.92 15.98
C LYS A 212 -0.52 10.22 16.23
N GLY A 213 0.40 10.36 15.30
CA GLY A 213 1.70 9.69 15.34
C GLY A 213 2.33 9.52 13.98
N VAL A 214 3.47 8.85 13.94
CA VAL A 214 4.18 8.49 12.71
C VAL A 214 4.06 6.99 12.51
N TYR A 215 3.78 6.57 11.28
CA TYR A 215 3.62 5.17 10.91
C TYR A 215 4.40 4.89 9.63
N ASP A 216 5.20 3.83 9.67
CA ASP A 216 5.92 3.35 8.50
C ASP A 216 5.17 2.13 7.93
N ILE A 217 4.81 2.21 6.65
CA ILE A 217 4.10 1.15 5.93
C ILE A 217 4.94 0.74 4.73
N VAL A 218 5.28 -0.54 4.64
CA VAL A 218 5.99 -1.12 3.50
C VAL A 218 5.11 -2.19 2.89
N TYR A 219 4.82 -2.07 1.60
CA TYR A 219 4.15 -3.14 0.88
C TYR A 219 4.80 -3.38 -0.47
N LYS A 220 4.89 -4.66 -0.83
CA LYS A 220 5.51 -5.10 -2.07
C LYS A 220 4.68 -6.21 -2.69
N GLY A 221 4.73 -6.30 -3.98
CA GLY A 221 4.12 -7.37 -4.72
C GLY A 221 4.79 -7.57 -6.06
N SER A 222 4.71 -8.79 -6.57
CA SER A 222 5.17 -9.12 -7.91
C SER A 222 4.20 -10.08 -8.60
N ILE A 223 4.06 -9.88 -9.90
CA ILE A 223 3.33 -10.76 -10.81
C ILE A 223 4.31 -11.23 -11.86
N PHE A 224 4.27 -12.51 -12.17
CA PHE A 224 4.99 -13.07 -13.30
C PHE A 224 4.10 -14.07 -14.02
N CYS A 225 3.83 -13.81 -15.28
CA CYS A 225 3.11 -14.72 -16.15
C CYS A 225 3.68 -14.63 -17.57
N ASP A 226 4.14 -15.76 -18.08
CA ASP A 226 4.69 -15.96 -19.42
C ASP A 226 3.74 -16.74 -20.33
N LEU A 227 2.48 -16.85 -19.94
CA LEU A 227 1.46 -17.57 -20.69
C LEU A 227 0.75 -16.62 -21.67
N ALA A 228 0.32 -17.15 -22.80
CA ALA A 228 -0.35 -16.38 -23.85
C ALA A 228 -1.68 -15.73 -23.39
N ASP A 229 -2.29 -16.22 -22.32
CA ASP A 229 -3.56 -15.77 -21.79
C ASP A 229 -3.46 -14.63 -20.77
N CYS A 230 -2.23 -14.30 -20.33
CA CYS A 230 -1.95 -13.20 -19.39
C CYS A 230 -1.05 -12.09 -19.97
N LEU A 231 -0.94 -11.98 -21.28
CA LEU A 231 -0.25 -10.91 -22.00
C LEU A 231 1.24 -10.72 -21.59
N ASP A 232 1.95 -11.79 -21.21
CA ASP A 232 3.36 -11.78 -20.80
C ASP A 232 3.67 -10.73 -19.72
N ILE A 233 2.88 -10.71 -18.65
CA ILE A 233 3.01 -9.71 -17.60
C ILE A 233 4.20 -10.01 -16.69
N THR A 234 5.10 -9.04 -16.57
CA THR A 234 6.11 -8.96 -15.51
C THR A 234 5.95 -7.63 -14.80
N PHE A 235 5.48 -7.67 -13.57
CA PHE A 235 5.27 -6.47 -12.77
C PHE A 235 5.83 -6.66 -11.36
N ALA A 236 6.44 -5.61 -10.81
CA ALA A 236 6.84 -5.57 -9.40
C ALA A 236 6.77 -4.16 -8.85
N GLN A 237 6.33 -4.03 -7.59
CA GLN A 237 6.35 -2.76 -6.86
C GLN A 237 6.97 -2.95 -5.46
N ASP A 238 7.66 -1.91 -4.98
CA ASP A 238 8.17 -1.74 -3.62
C ASP A 238 7.75 -0.35 -3.14
N MET A 239 6.68 -0.30 -2.36
CA MET A 239 6.09 0.94 -1.87
C MET A 239 6.44 1.12 -0.40
N ARG A 240 6.97 2.30 -0.06
CA ARG A 240 7.29 2.71 1.30
C ARG A 240 6.60 4.02 1.61
N TYR A 241 5.80 4.01 2.64
CA TYR A 241 5.08 5.19 3.11
C TYR A 241 5.46 5.52 4.54
N ARG A 242 5.84 6.77 4.77
CA ARG A 242 5.89 7.38 6.08
C ARG A 242 4.65 8.25 6.25
N LEU A 243 3.72 7.83 7.11
CA LEU A 243 2.49 8.58 7.38
C LEU A 243 2.68 9.46 8.60
N ILE A 244 2.41 10.74 8.47
CA ILE A 244 2.33 11.71 9.56
C ILE A 244 0.85 11.91 9.85
N VAL A 245 0.35 11.25 10.87
CA VAL A 245 -1.06 11.33 11.29
C VAL A 245 -1.22 12.47 12.28
N GLU A 246 -1.96 13.55 11.91
CA GLU A 246 -2.08 14.80 12.67
C GLU A 246 -3.53 15.32 12.83
#